data_20a57f0e9c5f9182d3a1b0cec7435ca1
#
_entry.id   20a57f0e9c5f9182d3a1b0cec7435ca1
#
_cell.length_a   1.000
_cell.length_b   1.000
_cell.length_c   1.000
_cell.angle_alpha   90.00
_cell.angle_beta   90.00
_cell.angle_gamma   90.00
#
_symmetry.space_group_name_H-M   'P 1'
#
loop_
_entity.id
_entity.type
_entity.pdbx_description
1 polymer ?
#
loop_
_entity_poly.entity_id
_entity_poly.type
_entity_poly.pdbx_seq_one_letter_code
_entity_poly.pdbx_strand_id
1 'polypeptide(L)'
;QVLAQSQPPYPSLQRAALETAYALYPREFTVEISTLADSTRDVKSYAIALLYLLRTDAGQVHRAKWLSHLQMRFPNWREDPVLYCLAQDLGETSVKQVRPRPALSGLLRHSFRAGGPVVYRFQRPNRDYPGLKVVKKPDGKFLRNPDGSLFCIPHLARSLSELPGYLTNGNAPQGVYCILGIEESKSDLIGPTPVLNLALPGEISPAGFFHSASVRDADWSVETYARLLPAGWRAYTPMFEAY
;
A
#
# COMPACT_ATOMS: atom_id res chain seq x y z
N GLN A 1 6.54 9.26 -26.99
CA GLN A 1 6.33 10.72 -26.92
C GLN A 1 5.71 11.14 -25.57
N VAL A 2 4.67 10.49 -25.06
CA VAL A 2 4.02 10.85 -23.77
C VAL A 2 4.98 10.79 -22.58
N LEU A 3 5.86 9.79 -22.53
CA LEU A 3 6.84 9.61 -21.45
C LEU A 3 7.94 10.67 -21.44
N ALA A 4 8.25 11.27 -22.56
CA ALA A 4 9.33 12.25 -22.71
C ALA A 4 8.90 13.70 -22.35
N GLN A 5 7.64 13.96 -22.06
CA GLN A 5 7.15 15.29 -21.75
C GLN A 5 7.26 15.61 -20.25
N SER A 6 8.03 16.63 -19.90
CA SER A 6 8.18 17.09 -18.52
C SER A 6 6.90 17.71 -17.92
N GLN A 7 6.08 18.30 -18.76
CA GLN A 7 4.75 18.86 -18.41
C GLN A 7 3.75 18.44 -19.48
N PRO A 8 3.17 17.24 -19.39
CA PRO A 8 2.19 16.79 -20.36
C PRO A 8 0.88 17.57 -20.18
N PRO A 9 0.15 17.84 -21.26
CA PRO A 9 -1.18 18.44 -21.18
C PRO A 9 -2.18 17.54 -20.42
N TYR A 10 -1.84 16.24 -20.30
CA TYR A 10 -2.66 15.25 -19.59
C TYR A 10 -1.79 14.43 -18.60
N PRO A 11 -1.61 14.90 -17.36
CA PRO A 11 -0.82 14.19 -16.34
C PRO A 11 -1.32 12.76 -16.06
N SER A 12 -2.61 12.53 -16.13
CA SER A 12 -3.21 11.19 -15.97
C SER A 12 -2.77 10.20 -17.05
N LEU A 13 -2.65 10.67 -18.30
CA LEU A 13 -2.18 9.84 -19.41
C LEU A 13 -0.70 9.49 -19.25
N GLN A 14 0.13 10.43 -18.80
CA GLN A 14 1.54 10.16 -18.52
C GLN A 14 1.68 9.13 -17.40
N ARG A 15 0.89 9.24 -16.34
CA ARG A 15 0.90 8.26 -15.24
C ARG A 15 0.48 6.88 -15.72
N ALA A 16 -0.62 6.77 -16.49
CA ALA A 16 -1.06 5.51 -17.07
C ALA A 16 0.01 4.88 -17.99
N ALA A 17 0.71 5.70 -18.78
CA ALA A 17 1.83 5.24 -19.60
C ALA A 17 3.01 4.72 -18.76
N LEU A 18 3.34 5.39 -17.65
CA LEU A 18 4.37 4.93 -16.70
C LEU A 18 3.97 3.61 -16.01
N GLU A 19 2.74 3.49 -15.56
CA GLU A 19 2.20 2.26 -14.96
C GLU A 19 2.26 1.09 -15.96
N THR A 20 1.88 1.35 -17.20
CA THR A 20 1.95 0.37 -18.29
C THR A 20 3.39 -0.03 -18.60
N ALA A 21 4.30 0.95 -18.70
CA ALA A 21 5.73 0.69 -18.92
C ALA A 21 6.31 -0.15 -17.77
N TYR A 22 5.99 0.20 -16.53
CA TYR A 22 6.43 -0.53 -15.35
C TYR A 22 5.95 -1.98 -15.34
N ALA A 23 4.69 -2.24 -15.71
CA ALA A 23 4.11 -3.56 -15.69
C ALA A 23 4.56 -4.47 -16.84
N LEU A 24 4.63 -3.91 -18.07
CA LEU A 24 4.75 -4.70 -19.29
C LEU A 24 6.08 -4.53 -20.03
N TYR A 25 6.80 -3.43 -19.80
CA TYR A 25 7.99 -3.06 -20.57
C TYR A 25 9.14 -2.65 -19.64
N PRO A 26 9.67 -3.57 -18.82
CA PRO A 26 10.54 -3.22 -17.69
C PRO A 26 11.92 -2.65 -18.08
N ARG A 27 12.31 -2.65 -19.36
CA ARG A 27 13.63 -2.18 -19.80
C ARG A 27 13.62 -1.29 -21.04
N GLU A 28 12.51 -1.22 -21.76
CA GLU A 28 12.42 -0.63 -23.09
C GLU A 28 12.48 0.90 -23.09
N PHE A 29 12.06 1.55 -22.01
CA PHE A 29 11.90 2.99 -21.90
C PHE A 29 12.84 3.64 -20.87
N THR A 30 14.01 3.03 -20.64
CA THR A 30 14.93 3.47 -19.58
C THR A 30 15.43 4.90 -19.78
N VAL A 31 15.71 5.30 -21.02
CA VAL A 31 16.20 6.66 -21.36
C VAL A 31 15.10 7.69 -21.14
N GLU A 32 13.92 7.46 -21.69
CA GLU A 32 12.77 8.36 -21.59
C GLU A 32 12.32 8.53 -20.14
N ILE A 33 12.28 7.43 -19.38
CA ILE A 33 11.88 7.45 -17.98
C ILE A 33 12.95 8.10 -17.09
N SER A 34 14.24 7.94 -17.41
CA SER A 34 15.30 8.67 -16.71
C SER A 34 15.16 10.19 -16.94
N THR A 35 14.94 10.61 -18.18
CA THR A 35 14.71 12.02 -18.51
C THR A 35 13.47 12.56 -17.79
N LEU A 36 12.42 11.77 -17.71
CA LEU A 36 11.22 12.14 -16.98
C LEU A 36 11.51 12.26 -15.47
N ALA A 37 12.23 11.34 -14.86
CA ALA A 37 12.60 11.41 -13.45
C ALA A 37 13.39 12.69 -13.13
N ASP A 38 14.26 13.12 -14.06
CA ASP A 38 15.03 14.36 -13.90
C ASP A 38 14.20 15.64 -14.07
N SER A 39 13.06 15.59 -14.73
CA SER A 39 12.26 16.77 -15.08
C SER A 39 10.93 16.90 -14.37
N THR A 40 10.24 15.80 -14.05
CA THR A 40 8.89 15.85 -13.45
C THR A 40 8.90 16.41 -12.04
N ARG A 41 7.86 17.17 -11.70
CA ARG A 41 7.58 17.66 -10.34
C ARG A 41 6.40 16.92 -9.67
N ASP A 42 5.70 16.07 -10.44
CA ASP A 42 4.65 15.24 -9.88
C ASP A 42 5.26 14.08 -9.08
N VAL A 43 4.98 14.07 -7.77
CA VAL A 43 5.54 13.11 -6.82
C VAL A 43 5.27 11.66 -7.23
N LYS A 44 4.04 11.36 -7.66
CA LYS A 44 3.67 9.98 -8.04
C LYS A 44 4.37 9.54 -9.32
N SER A 45 4.41 10.40 -10.35
CA SER A 45 5.15 10.11 -11.58
C SER A 45 6.64 9.94 -11.31
N TYR A 46 7.21 10.77 -10.46
CA TYR A 46 8.61 10.63 -10.02
C TYR A 46 8.86 9.29 -9.34
N ALA A 47 8.01 8.91 -8.40
CA ALA A 47 8.15 7.64 -7.68
C ALA A 47 8.06 6.44 -8.62
N ILE A 48 7.09 6.41 -9.54
CA ILE A 48 6.95 5.33 -10.53
C ILE A 48 8.17 5.27 -11.44
N ALA A 49 8.67 6.43 -11.88
CA ALA A 49 9.86 6.51 -12.73
C ALA A 49 11.09 5.93 -12.02
N LEU A 50 11.35 6.28 -10.76
CA LEU A 50 12.47 5.71 -10.01
C LEU A 50 12.29 4.22 -9.75
N LEU A 51 11.09 3.76 -9.41
CA LEU A 51 10.82 2.33 -9.24
C LEU A 51 11.04 1.54 -10.53
N TYR A 52 10.69 2.12 -11.68
CA TYR A 52 11.01 1.54 -12.98
C TYR A 52 12.52 1.39 -13.18
N LEU A 53 13.27 2.47 -12.94
CA LEU A 53 14.73 2.47 -13.10
C LEU A 53 15.42 1.48 -12.15
N LEU A 54 14.89 1.31 -10.93
CA LEU A 54 15.38 0.34 -9.96
C LEU A 54 15.23 -1.13 -10.41
N ARG A 55 14.37 -1.42 -11.38
CA ARG A 55 14.24 -2.78 -11.95
C ARG A 55 15.35 -3.08 -12.96
N THR A 56 16.10 -2.07 -13.40
CA THR A 56 17.26 -2.25 -14.27
C THR A 56 18.52 -2.53 -13.45
N ASP A 57 19.50 -3.22 -14.05
CA ASP A 57 20.77 -3.51 -13.37
C ASP A 57 21.53 -2.22 -13.01
N ALA A 58 21.48 -1.22 -13.90
CA ALA A 58 22.05 0.11 -13.63
C ALA A 58 21.35 0.82 -12.45
N GLY A 59 20.03 0.64 -12.29
CA GLY A 59 19.27 1.24 -11.20
C GLY A 59 19.70 0.71 -9.83
N GLN A 60 20.00 -0.58 -9.71
CA GLN A 60 20.45 -1.17 -8.45
C GLN A 60 21.80 -0.59 -8.01
N VAL A 61 22.74 -0.39 -8.94
CA VAL A 61 24.07 0.20 -8.67
C VAL A 61 23.94 1.67 -8.25
N HIS A 62 22.93 2.38 -8.71
CA HIS A 62 22.77 3.82 -8.49
C HIS A 62 21.78 4.21 -7.39
N ARG A 63 21.36 3.30 -6.52
CA ARG A 63 20.40 3.58 -5.44
C ARG A 63 20.77 4.80 -4.59
N ALA A 64 22.02 4.89 -4.16
CA ALA A 64 22.50 6.02 -3.36
C ALA A 64 22.42 7.35 -4.12
N LYS A 65 22.71 7.33 -5.42
CA LYS A 65 22.56 8.50 -6.29
C LYS A 65 21.09 8.94 -6.38
N TRP A 66 20.19 8.00 -6.59
CA TRP A 66 18.76 8.29 -6.65
C TRP A 66 18.19 8.81 -5.31
N LEU A 67 18.67 8.28 -4.19
CA LEU A 67 18.29 8.81 -2.88
C LEU A 67 18.76 10.27 -2.70
N SER A 68 20.01 10.57 -3.05
CA SER A 68 20.52 11.95 -3.02
C SER A 68 19.74 12.87 -3.94
N HIS A 69 19.39 12.38 -5.15
CA HIS A 69 18.58 13.14 -6.12
C HIS A 69 17.18 13.44 -5.56
N LEU A 70 16.51 12.45 -4.95
CA LEU A 70 15.23 12.62 -4.28
C LEU A 70 15.30 13.71 -3.21
N GLN A 71 16.30 13.64 -2.33
CA GLN A 71 16.49 14.56 -1.20
C GLN A 71 16.75 16.00 -1.65
N MET A 72 17.53 16.18 -2.72
CA MET A 72 17.79 17.51 -3.29
C MET A 72 16.56 18.09 -4.00
N ARG A 73 15.84 17.25 -4.71
CA ARG A 73 14.70 17.67 -5.53
C ARG A 73 13.46 18.00 -4.72
N PHE A 74 13.24 17.25 -3.63
CA PHE A 74 12.10 17.38 -2.74
C PHE A 74 12.59 17.59 -1.29
N PRO A 75 12.94 18.82 -0.88
CA PRO A 75 13.49 19.07 0.46
C PRO A 75 12.60 18.56 1.60
N ASN A 76 11.27 18.61 1.40
CA ASN A 76 10.28 18.16 2.39
C ASN A 76 9.85 16.70 2.17
N TRP A 77 10.68 15.87 1.56
CA TRP A 77 10.34 14.47 1.23
C TRP A 77 9.88 13.63 2.43
N ARG A 78 10.30 14.00 3.66
CA ARG A 78 9.88 13.28 4.87
C ARG A 78 8.43 13.53 5.27
N GLU A 79 7.83 14.61 4.79
CA GLU A 79 6.45 15.00 5.04
C GLU A 79 5.48 14.41 4.00
N ASP A 80 6.01 13.98 2.86
CA ASP A 80 5.22 13.33 1.81
C ASP A 80 5.31 11.81 1.94
N PRO A 81 4.18 11.11 2.18
CA PRO A 81 4.18 9.66 2.41
C PRO A 81 4.77 8.84 1.26
N VAL A 82 4.54 9.27 0.02
CA VAL A 82 5.05 8.57 -1.17
C VAL A 82 6.57 8.69 -1.26
N LEU A 83 7.09 9.91 -1.08
CA LEU A 83 8.53 10.16 -1.13
C LEU A 83 9.25 9.53 0.06
N TYR A 84 8.63 9.53 1.24
CA TYR A 84 9.17 8.85 2.41
C TYR A 84 9.34 7.36 2.16
N CYS A 85 8.30 6.67 1.69
CA CYS A 85 8.37 5.25 1.38
C CYS A 85 9.36 4.94 0.25
N LEU A 86 9.39 5.78 -0.80
CA LEU A 86 10.37 5.65 -1.88
C LEU A 86 11.81 5.80 -1.35
N ALA A 87 12.06 6.74 -0.44
CA ALA A 87 13.37 6.91 0.17
C ALA A 87 13.79 5.69 1.01
N GLN A 88 12.84 5.04 1.71
CA GLN A 88 13.10 3.77 2.39
C GLN A 88 13.48 2.67 1.39
N ASP A 89 12.76 2.55 0.28
CA ASP A 89 13.08 1.58 -0.77
C ASP A 89 14.46 1.83 -1.40
N LEU A 90 14.86 3.10 -1.53
CA LEU A 90 16.17 3.50 -2.07
C LEU A 90 17.31 3.36 -1.05
N GLY A 91 17.06 3.67 0.22
CA GLY A 91 18.05 3.66 1.30
C GLY A 91 18.30 2.30 1.92
N GLU A 92 17.41 1.35 1.72
CA GLU A 92 17.51 0.01 2.32
C GLU A 92 18.57 -0.88 1.66
N THR A 93 19.84 -0.46 1.73
CA THR A 93 20.96 -1.41 1.76
C THR A 93 21.17 -2.01 3.16
N SER A 94 20.52 -1.48 4.18
CA SER A 94 20.49 -2.12 5.48
C SER A 94 19.71 -3.43 5.35
N VAL A 95 20.41 -4.52 5.54
CA VAL A 95 19.83 -5.84 5.86
C VAL A 95 18.59 -5.57 6.68
N LYS A 96 17.39 -5.78 6.09
CA LYS A 96 16.14 -5.71 6.85
C LYS A 96 16.41 -6.57 8.08
N GLN A 97 16.61 -5.94 9.24
CA GLN A 97 16.71 -6.71 10.47
C GLN A 97 15.45 -7.54 10.49
N VAL A 98 15.60 -8.84 10.24
CA VAL A 98 14.50 -9.79 10.31
C VAL A 98 14.10 -9.84 11.76
N ARG A 99 13.34 -8.84 12.20
CA ARG A 99 12.76 -8.86 13.53
C ARG A 99 11.88 -10.10 13.59
N PRO A 100 12.01 -10.93 14.62
CA PRO A 100 11.17 -12.11 14.76
C PRO A 100 9.71 -11.65 14.73
N ARG A 101 8.94 -12.17 13.78
CA ARG A 101 7.52 -11.80 13.65
C ARG A 101 6.79 -12.20 14.93
N PRO A 102 5.92 -11.33 15.47
CA PRO A 102 5.10 -11.69 16.61
C PRO A 102 4.20 -12.88 16.28
N ALA A 103 3.81 -13.63 17.31
CA ALA A 103 2.91 -14.74 17.12
C ALA A 103 1.57 -14.28 16.53
N LEU A 104 1.14 -14.90 15.45
CA LEU A 104 -0.14 -14.61 14.77
C LEU A 104 -1.33 -14.68 15.73
N SER A 105 -1.26 -15.56 16.74
CA SER A 105 -2.29 -15.68 17.77
C SER A 105 -2.56 -14.39 18.54
N GLY A 106 -1.54 -13.53 18.68
CA GLY A 106 -1.71 -12.20 19.30
C GLY A 106 -2.62 -11.30 18.45
N LEU A 107 -2.42 -11.30 17.13
CA LEU A 107 -3.25 -10.54 16.19
C LEU A 107 -4.69 -11.10 16.14
N LEU A 108 -4.83 -12.43 16.08
CA LEU A 108 -6.14 -13.08 15.97
C LEU A 108 -6.99 -12.93 17.24
N ARG A 109 -6.39 -12.83 18.42
CA ARG A 109 -7.10 -12.57 19.68
C ARG A 109 -7.41 -11.09 19.90
N HIS A 110 -6.68 -10.20 19.23
CA HIS A 110 -6.89 -8.76 19.41
C HIS A 110 -8.31 -8.33 19.02
N SER A 111 -8.84 -7.40 19.79
CA SER A 111 -10.12 -6.75 19.51
C SER A 111 -9.82 -5.38 18.90
N PHE A 112 -9.97 -5.25 17.60
CA PHE A 112 -9.80 -3.97 16.90
C PHE A 112 -10.97 -3.01 17.20
N ARG A 113 -12.16 -3.58 17.39
CA ARG A 113 -13.39 -2.86 17.72
C ARG A 113 -14.29 -3.76 18.57
N ALA A 114 -14.80 -3.25 19.68
CA ALA A 114 -15.74 -3.98 20.50
C ALA A 114 -17.04 -4.24 19.73
N GLY A 115 -17.47 -5.50 19.69
CA GLY A 115 -18.74 -5.91 19.06
C GLY A 115 -18.78 -5.82 17.53
N GLY A 116 -17.67 -5.53 16.86
CA GLY A 116 -17.57 -5.50 15.39
C GLY A 116 -16.97 -6.79 14.80
N PRO A 117 -17.36 -7.17 13.59
CA PRO A 117 -16.68 -8.24 12.87
C PRO A 117 -15.30 -7.76 12.38
N VAL A 118 -14.38 -8.71 12.24
CA VAL A 118 -13.03 -8.44 11.70
C VAL A 118 -12.76 -9.38 10.54
N VAL A 119 -12.38 -8.82 9.40
CA VAL A 119 -11.91 -9.58 8.23
C VAL A 119 -10.39 -9.59 8.22
N TYR A 120 -9.80 -10.74 8.46
CA TYR A 120 -8.36 -10.91 8.31
C TYR A 120 -8.05 -11.30 6.87
N ARG A 121 -7.06 -10.61 6.31
CA ARG A 121 -6.58 -10.78 4.95
C ARG A 121 -5.11 -11.17 4.99
N PHE A 122 -4.82 -12.46 4.84
CA PHE A 122 -3.45 -12.97 4.81
C PHE A 122 -2.94 -12.96 3.37
N GLN A 123 -1.82 -12.32 3.17
CA GLN A 123 -1.20 -12.21 1.86
C GLN A 123 0.16 -12.92 1.87
N ARG A 124 0.50 -13.55 0.76
CA ARG A 124 1.84 -14.11 0.59
C ARG A 124 2.84 -13.01 0.20
N PRO A 125 4.13 -13.15 0.55
CA PRO A 125 5.18 -12.25 0.06
C PRO A 125 5.18 -12.17 -1.47
N ASN A 126 5.13 -13.31 -2.15
CA ASN A 126 4.88 -13.34 -3.59
C ASN A 126 3.38 -13.19 -3.85
N ARG A 127 3.01 -12.07 -4.47
CA ARG A 127 1.62 -11.68 -4.73
C ARG A 127 0.97 -12.42 -5.89
N ASP A 128 1.73 -13.20 -6.66
CA ASP A 128 1.21 -14.09 -7.71
C ASP A 128 0.43 -15.27 -7.14
N TYR A 129 0.66 -15.59 -5.86
CA TYR A 129 -0.04 -16.66 -5.18
C TYR A 129 -1.22 -16.14 -4.37
N PRO A 130 -2.35 -16.84 -4.40
CA PRO A 130 -3.52 -16.48 -3.61
C PRO A 130 -3.20 -16.38 -2.12
N GLY A 131 -3.70 -15.32 -1.52
CA GLY A 131 -3.83 -15.18 -0.07
C GLY A 131 -5.17 -15.75 0.40
N LEU A 132 -5.48 -15.54 1.66
CA LEU A 132 -6.66 -16.08 2.32
C LEU A 132 -7.38 -15.01 3.14
N LYS A 133 -8.70 -14.93 3.01
CA LYS A 133 -9.55 -14.12 3.90
C LYS A 133 -10.31 -15.02 4.85
N VAL A 134 -10.35 -14.64 6.13
CA VAL A 134 -11.18 -15.27 7.15
C VAL A 134 -11.94 -14.19 7.91
N VAL A 135 -13.08 -14.54 8.46
CA VAL A 135 -13.96 -13.62 9.18
C VAL A 135 -14.05 -14.04 10.65
N LYS A 136 -13.76 -13.12 11.54
CA LYS A 136 -14.01 -13.24 12.98
C LYS A 136 -15.30 -12.48 13.30
N LYS A 137 -16.26 -13.17 13.91
CA LYS A 137 -17.55 -12.61 14.28
C LYS A 137 -17.45 -11.72 15.55
N PRO A 138 -18.47 -10.91 15.84
CA PRO A 138 -18.52 -10.10 17.07
C PRO A 138 -18.38 -10.92 18.37
N ASP A 139 -18.81 -12.20 18.37
CA ASP A 139 -18.68 -13.12 19.50
C ASP A 139 -17.22 -13.66 19.69
N GLY A 140 -16.29 -13.20 18.87
CA GLY A 140 -14.88 -13.61 18.91
C GLY A 140 -14.57 -14.94 18.21
N LYS A 141 -15.59 -15.66 17.71
CA LYS A 141 -15.41 -16.93 16.99
C LYS A 141 -15.22 -16.68 15.49
N PHE A 142 -14.44 -17.53 14.84
CA PHE A 142 -14.33 -17.49 13.39
C PHE A 142 -15.59 -18.05 12.73
N LEU A 143 -15.98 -17.41 11.62
CA LEU A 143 -17.09 -17.87 10.78
C LEU A 143 -16.75 -19.27 10.22
N ARG A 144 -17.77 -20.14 10.23
CA ARG A 144 -17.67 -21.51 9.73
C ARG A 144 -18.74 -21.79 8.68
N ASN A 145 -18.43 -22.70 7.79
CA ASN A 145 -19.37 -23.27 6.84
C ASN A 145 -20.36 -24.19 7.57
N PRO A 146 -21.49 -24.57 6.92
CA PRO A 146 -22.47 -25.52 7.50
C PRO A 146 -21.87 -26.87 7.91
N ASP A 147 -20.80 -27.31 7.25
CA ASP A 147 -20.06 -28.55 7.54
C ASP A 147 -19.09 -28.42 8.73
N GLY A 148 -19.02 -27.24 9.35
CA GLY A 148 -18.13 -26.95 10.48
C GLY A 148 -16.71 -26.55 10.08
N SER A 149 -16.33 -26.61 8.79
CA SER A 149 -15.04 -26.12 8.32
C SER A 149 -14.91 -24.61 8.45
N LEU A 150 -13.67 -24.11 8.51
CA LEU A 150 -13.42 -22.66 8.57
C LEU A 150 -13.90 -22.01 7.26
N PHE A 151 -14.77 -20.99 7.37
CA PHE A 151 -15.11 -20.18 6.20
C PHE A 151 -13.90 -19.37 5.77
N CYS A 152 -13.44 -19.61 4.59
CA CYS A 152 -12.30 -18.89 4.02
C CYS A 152 -12.47 -18.67 2.51
N ILE A 153 -11.99 -17.52 2.05
CA ILE A 153 -12.06 -17.13 0.64
C ILE A 153 -10.65 -16.83 0.14
N PRO A 154 -10.20 -17.47 -0.95
CA PRO A 154 -8.96 -17.09 -1.59
C PRO A 154 -9.08 -15.67 -2.19
N HIS A 155 -7.98 -14.95 -2.29
CA HIS A 155 -7.92 -13.65 -2.96
C HIS A 155 -6.53 -13.39 -3.51
N LEU A 156 -6.46 -12.53 -4.52
CA LEU A 156 -5.22 -11.93 -4.95
C LEU A 156 -5.11 -10.51 -4.38
N ALA A 157 -3.92 -10.14 -3.92
CA ALA A 157 -3.61 -8.80 -3.41
C ALA A 157 -2.64 -8.06 -4.34
N ARG A 158 -2.45 -8.60 -5.52
CA ARG A 158 -1.64 -8.05 -6.60
C ARG A 158 -2.47 -7.08 -7.43
N SER A 159 -1.90 -5.91 -7.75
CA SER A 159 -2.42 -5.02 -8.78
C SER A 159 -1.91 -5.43 -10.16
N LEU A 160 -2.55 -4.92 -11.21
CA LEU A 160 -2.08 -5.11 -12.58
C LEU A 160 -0.70 -4.46 -12.81
N SER A 161 -0.46 -3.32 -12.18
CA SER A 161 0.80 -2.58 -12.30
C SER A 161 1.97 -3.21 -11.53
N GLU A 162 1.71 -4.00 -10.50
CA GLU A 162 2.69 -4.49 -9.52
C GLU A 162 3.44 -3.39 -8.73
N LEU A 163 3.01 -2.16 -8.83
CA LEU A 163 3.58 -1.05 -8.06
C LEU A 163 3.42 -1.28 -6.55
N PRO A 164 4.29 -0.72 -5.72
CA PRO A 164 4.14 -0.76 -4.27
C PRO A 164 2.81 -0.19 -3.78
N GLY A 165 2.38 -0.63 -2.60
CA GLY A 165 1.10 -0.27 -2.02
C GLY A 165 0.93 1.21 -1.67
N TYR A 166 2.03 1.95 -1.53
CA TYR A 166 2.00 3.40 -1.31
C TYR A 166 1.76 4.23 -2.58
N LEU A 167 1.55 3.57 -3.72
CA LEU A 167 1.17 4.22 -4.97
C LEU A 167 -0.25 3.81 -5.37
N THR A 168 -0.96 4.74 -5.97
CA THR A 168 -2.28 4.47 -6.55
C THR A 168 -2.17 3.33 -7.57
N ASN A 169 -3.14 2.43 -7.57
CA ASN A 169 -3.15 1.22 -8.40
C ASN A 169 -1.99 0.23 -8.10
N GLY A 170 -1.31 0.40 -6.97
CA GLY A 170 -0.29 -0.54 -6.50
C GLY A 170 -0.88 -1.78 -5.82
N ASN A 171 0.00 -2.67 -5.43
CA ASN A 171 -0.37 -3.86 -4.65
C ASN A 171 -1.07 -3.46 -3.36
N ALA A 172 -2.07 -4.25 -2.95
CA ALA A 172 -2.79 -3.96 -1.70
C ALA A 172 -1.81 -3.88 -0.52
N PRO A 173 -1.72 -2.75 0.19
CA PRO A 173 -0.80 -2.56 1.29
C PRO A 173 -1.20 -3.41 2.50
N GLN A 174 -0.26 -3.60 3.41
CA GLN A 174 -0.55 -4.17 4.73
C GLN A 174 -1.03 -3.06 5.65
N GLY A 175 -2.08 -3.32 6.41
CA GLY A 175 -2.61 -2.33 7.33
C GLY A 175 -3.93 -2.72 7.95
N VAL A 176 -4.43 -1.84 8.80
CA VAL A 176 -5.76 -1.89 9.39
C VAL A 176 -6.66 -0.96 8.60
N TYR A 177 -7.79 -1.45 8.13
CA TYR A 177 -8.75 -0.73 7.32
C TYR A 177 -10.09 -0.67 8.02
N CYS A 178 -10.82 0.42 7.82
CA CYS A 178 -12.24 0.46 8.12
C CYS A 178 -13.05 -0.03 6.93
N ILE A 179 -14.03 -0.90 7.16
CA ILE A 179 -15.01 -1.30 6.13
C ILE A 179 -16.14 -0.28 6.18
N LEU A 180 -16.28 0.52 5.12
CA LEU A 180 -17.32 1.54 5.00
C LEU A 180 -18.64 0.96 4.49
N GLY A 181 -18.57 -0.10 3.68
CA GLY A 181 -19.74 -0.72 3.10
C GLY A 181 -19.42 -1.72 2.02
N ILE A 182 -20.45 -2.14 1.32
CA ILE A 182 -20.39 -3.00 0.16
C ILE A 182 -20.90 -2.19 -1.02
N GLU A 183 -20.13 -2.16 -2.10
CA GLU A 183 -20.47 -1.48 -3.34
C GLU A 183 -20.28 -2.42 -4.52
N GLU A 184 -20.81 -2.06 -5.67
CA GLU A 184 -20.47 -2.70 -6.92
C GLU A 184 -19.25 -2.02 -7.52
N SER A 185 -18.29 -2.83 -8.00
CA SER A 185 -17.09 -2.33 -8.63
C SER A 185 -17.43 -1.47 -9.85
N LYS A 186 -16.85 -0.27 -9.90
CA LYS A 186 -16.92 0.64 -11.05
C LYS A 186 -15.71 0.50 -12.00
N SER A 187 -14.87 -0.49 -11.73
CA SER A 187 -13.67 -0.74 -12.52
C SER A 187 -13.99 -1.57 -13.75
N ASP A 188 -13.70 -1.04 -14.93
CA ASP A 188 -13.86 -1.77 -16.20
C ASP A 188 -12.98 -3.02 -16.27
N LEU A 189 -11.89 -3.08 -15.50
CA LEU A 189 -10.97 -4.22 -15.44
C LEU A 189 -11.49 -5.36 -14.56
N ILE A 190 -12.27 -5.04 -13.52
CA ILE A 190 -12.82 -6.03 -12.58
C ILE A 190 -14.23 -6.43 -12.99
N GLY A 191 -14.96 -5.52 -13.64
CA GLY A 191 -16.37 -5.67 -13.96
C GLY A 191 -17.30 -5.49 -12.75
N PRO A 192 -18.62 -5.60 -12.95
CA PRO A 192 -19.64 -5.37 -11.92
C PRO A 192 -19.67 -6.53 -10.92
N THR A 193 -18.86 -6.43 -9.89
CA THR A 193 -18.77 -7.44 -8.81
C THR A 193 -18.84 -6.74 -7.44
N PRO A 194 -19.43 -7.38 -6.41
CA PRO A 194 -19.45 -6.83 -5.07
C PRO A 194 -18.03 -6.63 -4.51
N VAL A 195 -17.76 -5.43 -4.02
CA VAL A 195 -16.48 -5.07 -3.40
C VAL A 195 -16.72 -4.49 -2.02
N LEU A 196 -15.77 -4.72 -1.11
CA LEU A 196 -15.75 -4.02 0.18
C LEU A 196 -15.10 -2.66 -0.04
N ASN A 197 -15.84 -1.60 0.27
CA ASN A 197 -15.29 -0.26 0.31
C ASN A 197 -14.49 -0.11 1.60
N LEU A 198 -13.20 0.17 1.47
CA LEU A 198 -12.26 0.24 2.58
C LEU A 198 -11.69 1.64 2.68
N ALA A 199 -11.49 2.10 3.90
CA ALA A 199 -10.72 3.31 4.18
C ALA A 199 -9.55 3.02 5.11
N LEU A 200 -8.45 3.71 4.87
CA LEU A 200 -7.28 3.74 5.73
C LEU A 200 -7.41 4.85 6.78
N PRO A 201 -6.68 4.73 7.89
CA PRO A 201 -6.44 5.88 8.75
C PRO A 201 -5.85 7.03 7.93
N GLY A 202 -6.35 8.25 8.15
CA GLY A 202 -5.96 9.43 7.36
C GLY A 202 -6.85 9.72 6.15
N GLU A 203 -7.51 8.72 5.56
CA GLU A 203 -8.49 8.95 4.49
C GLU A 203 -9.85 9.43 5.02
N ILE A 204 -10.16 9.08 6.27
CA ILE A 204 -11.36 9.51 6.99
C ILE A 204 -10.99 9.94 8.41
N SER A 205 -11.86 10.71 9.07
CA SER A 205 -11.64 11.12 10.45
C SER A 205 -11.57 9.91 11.41
N PRO A 206 -10.88 10.03 12.56
CA PRO A 206 -10.87 8.97 13.57
C PRO A 206 -12.28 8.55 14.00
N ALA A 207 -13.21 9.48 14.16
CA ALA A 207 -14.61 9.20 14.49
C ALA A 207 -15.29 8.33 13.41
N GLY A 208 -15.06 8.63 12.14
CA GLY A 208 -15.52 7.84 11.01
C GLY A 208 -14.89 6.45 10.97
N PHE A 209 -13.57 6.36 11.19
CA PHE A 209 -12.84 5.10 11.18
C PHE A 209 -13.31 4.14 12.30
N PHE A 210 -13.52 4.67 13.49
CA PHE A 210 -14.00 3.87 14.62
C PHE A 210 -15.52 3.73 14.65
N HIS A 211 -16.26 4.38 13.75
CA HIS A 211 -17.72 4.49 13.76
C HIS A 211 -18.26 4.91 15.15
N SER A 212 -17.61 5.88 15.75
CA SER A 212 -17.91 6.32 17.12
C SER A 212 -17.81 7.83 17.26
N ALA A 213 -18.93 8.46 17.59
CA ALA A 213 -18.97 9.89 17.87
C ALA A 213 -18.24 10.28 19.17
N SER A 214 -17.91 9.31 20.04
CA SER A 214 -17.16 9.56 21.27
C SER A 214 -15.63 9.68 21.03
N VAL A 215 -15.14 9.27 19.89
CA VAL A 215 -13.76 9.52 19.47
C VAL A 215 -13.73 10.95 18.96
N ARG A 216 -13.16 11.87 19.78
CA ARG A 216 -12.97 13.26 19.34
C ARG A 216 -12.05 13.29 18.13
N ASP A 217 -12.21 14.32 17.29
CA ASP A 217 -11.33 14.62 16.15
C ASP A 217 -9.92 14.91 16.66
N ALA A 218 -9.23 13.84 17.02
CA ALA A 218 -7.78 13.88 17.21
C ALA A 218 -7.18 13.64 15.82
N ASP A 219 -6.16 14.38 15.48
CA ASP A 219 -5.41 14.16 14.26
C ASP A 219 -4.82 12.75 14.25
N TRP A 220 -4.84 12.13 13.07
CA TRP A 220 -4.16 10.86 12.89
C TRP A 220 -2.65 11.05 13.07
N SER A 221 -2.06 10.19 13.87
CA SER A 221 -0.62 10.10 14.05
C SER A 221 -0.17 8.65 13.96
N VAL A 222 1.11 8.44 13.72
CA VAL A 222 1.74 7.11 13.76
C VAL A 222 1.45 6.41 15.09
N GLU A 223 1.47 7.15 16.20
CA GLU A 223 1.18 6.60 17.52
C GLU A 223 -0.29 6.19 17.66
N THR A 224 -1.21 7.03 17.19
CA THR A 224 -2.65 6.73 17.20
C THR A 224 -2.92 5.47 16.39
N TYR A 225 -2.32 5.36 15.21
CA TYR A 225 -2.44 4.19 14.37
C TYR A 225 -1.79 2.94 15.00
N ALA A 226 -0.60 3.07 15.58
CA ALA A 226 0.07 1.97 16.27
C ALA A 226 -0.76 1.38 17.41
N ARG A 227 -1.57 2.20 18.08
CA ARG A 227 -2.48 1.74 19.13
C ARG A 227 -3.60 0.81 18.64
N LEU A 228 -3.92 0.82 17.34
CA LEU A 228 -4.84 -0.15 16.74
C LEU A 228 -4.28 -1.58 16.79
N LEU A 229 -2.98 -1.73 16.91
CA LEU A 229 -2.30 -3.02 16.88
C LEU A 229 -2.00 -3.54 18.28
N PRO A 230 -1.97 -4.87 18.49
CA PRO A 230 -1.45 -5.46 19.72
C PRO A 230 -0.02 -4.99 19.98
N ALA A 231 0.37 -4.85 21.25
CA ALA A 231 1.66 -4.28 21.64
C ALA A 231 2.86 -4.89 20.89
N GLY A 232 2.91 -6.21 20.74
CA GLY A 232 3.98 -6.90 20.01
C GLY A 232 4.02 -6.60 18.50
N TRP A 233 2.94 -6.07 17.93
CA TRP A 233 2.86 -5.73 16.50
C TRP A 233 3.14 -4.26 16.20
N ARG A 234 3.20 -3.40 17.21
CA ARG A 234 3.43 -1.95 17.05
C ARG A 234 4.78 -1.61 16.41
N ALA A 235 5.78 -2.47 16.62
CA ALA A 235 7.08 -2.33 15.97
C ALA A 235 7.05 -2.52 14.44
N TYR A 236 5.92 -2.98 13.90
CA TYR A 236 5.67 -3.14 12.46
C TYR A 236 4.81 -2.01 11.88
N THR A 237 4.55 -0.97 12.68
CA THR A 237 3.82 0.23 12.25
C THR A 237 4.38 0.82 10.95
N PRO A 238 5.71 0.89 10.71
CA PRO A 238 6.26 1.39 9.46
C PRO A 238 5.77 0.67 8.19
N MET A 239 5.25 -0.54 8.32
CA MET A 239 4.60 -1.23 7.20
C MET A 239 3.25 -0.61 6.82
N PHE A 240 2.70 0.23 7.69
CA PHE A 240 1.39 0.84 7.58
C PHE A 240 1.47 2.37 7.40
N GLU A 241 2.67 2.95 7.46
CA GLU A 241 2.91 4.39 7.30
C GLU A 241 2.84 4.87 5.85
N ALA A 242 2.64 3.96 4.93
CA ALA A 242 2.63 4.23 3.50
C ALA A 242 1.35 4.95 2.99
N TYR A 243 0.69 5.69 3.86
CA TYR A 243 -0.53 6.46 3.53
C TYR A 243 -0.58 7.80 4.22
#